data_d1b3caf56714ae74b8791047a2e53f26
#
_entry.id   d1b3caf56714ae74b8791047a2e53f26
#
_cell.length_a   1.000
_cell.length_b   1.000
_cell.length_c   1.000
_cell.angle_alpha   90.00
_cell.angle_beta   90.00
_cell.angle_gamma   90.00
#
_symmetry.space_group_name_H-M   'P 1'
#
loop_
_entity.id
_entity.type
_entity.pdbx_description
1 polymer ?
#
loop_
_entity_poly.entity_id
_entity_poly.type
_entity_poly.pdbx_seq_one_letter_code
_entity_poly.pdbx_strand_id
1 'polypeptide(L)'
;YQRQTVEYVYNEYLMKSSVDRDSQTEENIDLRFLNEYIDSLAEELPAQRKKIFILSKRQNYTNKEIAEIMGISESTVATQLSLAVKFMREQLMKHYDKVITLLLAFFVNEM
;
A
#
# COMPACT_ATOMS: atom_id res chain seq x y z
N TYR A 1 1.92 2.18 -15.73
CA TYR A 1 0.95 3.08 -15.11
C TYR A 1 1.17 3.19 -13.62
N GLN A 2 0.22 3.78 -12.91
CA GLN A 2 0.37 4.02 -11.48
C GLN A 2 0.68 2.75 -10.69
N ARG A 3 -0.02 1.67 -11.01
CA ARG A 3 0.23 0.38 -10.35
C ARG A 3 1.66 -0.08 -10.55
N GLN A 4 2.13 -0.07 -11.79
CA GLN A 4 3.48 -0.50 -12.12
C GLN A 4 4.52 0.44 -11.50
N THR A 5 4.24 1.73 -11.48
CA THR A 5 5.15 2.70 -10.87
C THR A 5 5.31 2.46 -9.38
N VAL A 6 4.21 2.21 -8.68
CA VAL A 6 4.24 1.94 -7.24
C VAL A 6 5.00 0.64 -6.95
N GLU A 7 4.73 -0.41 -7.72
CA GLU A 7 5.43 -1.68 -7.56
C GLU A 7 6.93 -1.54 -7.85
N TYR A 8 7.28 -0.76 -8.87
CA TYR A 8 8.65 -0.52 -9.21
C TYR A 8 9.39 0.17 -8.07
N VAL A 9 8.81 1.22 -7.52
CA VAL A 9 9.40 1.94 -6.39
C VAL A 9 9.53 1.02 -5.17
N TYR A 10 8.50 0.22 -4.90
CA TYR A 10 8.52 -0.72 -3.79
C TYR A 10 9.62 -1.76 -3.98
N ASN A 11 9.74 -2.30 -5.18
CA ASN A 11 10.78 -3.28 -5.49
C ASN A 11 12.17 -2.68 -5.39
N GLU A 12 12.36 -1.45 -5.85
CA GLU A 12 13.63 -0.76 -5.69
C GLU A 12 13.98 -0.58 -4.22
N TYR A 13 13.01 -0.21 -3.43
CA TYR A 13 13.19 -0.08 -1.98
C TYR A 13 13.65 -1.39 -1.37
N LEU A 14 12.99 -2.48 -1.74
CA LEU A 14 13.37 -3.81 -1.25
C LEU A 14 14.78 -4.20 -1.68
N MET A 15 15.15 -3.89 -2.90
CA MET A 15 16.50 -4.19 -3.39
C MET A 15 17.56 -3.39 -2.65
N LYS A 16 17.30 -2.12 -2.39
CA LYS A 16 18.21 -1.29 -1.62
C LYS A 16 18.32 -1.79 -0.18
N SER A 17 17.20 -2.19 0.39
CA SER A 17 17.17 -2.74 1.75
C SER A 17 18.00 -4.01 1.85
N SER A 18 17.99 -4.85 0.81
CA SER A 18 18.72 -6.11 0.82
C SER A 18 20.23 -5.91 0.77
N VAL A 19 20.70 -4.75 0.32
CA VAL A 19 22.13 -4.43 0.27
C VAL A 19 22.65 -4.05 1.65
N ASP A 20 21.83 -3.41 2.46
CA ASP A 20 22.21 -2.96 3.80
C ASP A 20 21.69 -3.94 4.84
N ARG A 21 22.55 -4.87 5.27
CA ARG A 21 22.14 -5.92 6.19
C ARG A 21 21.85 -5.43 7.60
N ASP A 22 22.47 -4.34 8.01
CA ASP A 22 22.31 -3.85 9.37
C ASP A 22 20.95 -3.25 9.61
N SER A 23 20.36 -2.61 8.57
CA SER A 23 19.03 -2.02 8.66
C SER A 23 17.94 -2.96 8.13
N GLN A 24 18.31 -4.07 7.53
CA GLN A 24 17.38 -4.97 6.84
C GLN A 24 16.29 -5.50 7.76
N THR A 25 16.65 -5.87 8.99
CA THR A 25 15.69 -6.40 9.95
C THR A 25 14.65 -5.36 10.34
N GLU A 26 15.07 -4.14 10.60
CA GLU A 26 14.17 -3.05 10.95
C GLU A 26 13.26 -2.69 9.76
N GLU A 27 13.84 -2.64 8.57
CA GLU A 27 13.06 -2.35 7.37
C GLU A 27 12.04 -3.46 7.08
N ASN A 28 12.40 -4.71 7.30
CA ASN A 28 11.47 -5.82 7.14
C ASN A 28 10.32 -5.75 8.13
N ILE A 29 10.58 -5.35 9.36
CA ILE A 29 9.56 -5.17 10.37
C ILE A 29 8.61 -4.04 9.96
N ASP A 30 9.18 -2.92 9.49
CA ASP A 30 8.38 -1.78 9.04
C ASP A 30 7.50 -2.14 7.84
N LEU A 31 8.03 -2.90 6.89
CA LEU A 31 7.28 -3.34 5.73
C LEU A 31 6.17 -4.31 6.12
N ARG A 32 6.43 -5.20 7.06
CA ARG A 32 5.41 -6.11 7.55
C ARG A 32 4.29 -5.34 8.23
N PHE A 33 4.65 -4.38 9.09
CA PHE A 33 3.67 -3.54 9.76
C PHE A 33 2.84 -2.77 8.74
N LEU A 34 3.50 -2.19 7.74
CA LEU A 34 2.80 -1.45 6.69
C LEU A 34 1.83 -2.35 5.93
N ASN A 35 2.27 -3.54 5.56
CA ASN A 35 1.41 -4.50 4.86
C ASN A 35 0.21 -4.91 5.71
N GLU A 36 0.43 -5.19 6.99
CA GLU A 36 -0.65 -5.54 7.89
C GLU A 36 -1.62 -4.38 8.06
N TYR A 37 -1.10 -3.17 8.13
CA TYR A 37 -1.94 -1.98 8.25
C TYR A 37 -2.80 -1.79 6.99
N ILE A 38 -2.20 -1.97 5.81
CA ILE A 38 -2.94 -1.88 4.55
C ILE A 38 -4.04 -2.94 4.50
N ASP A 39 -3.74 -4.16 4.94
CA ASP A 39 -4.73 -5.22 4.99
C ASP A 39 -5.89 -4.85 5.92
N SER A 40 -5.59 -4.26 7.06
CA SER A 40 -6.63 -3.83 7.99
C SER A 40 -7.48 -2.70 7.41
N LEU A 41 -6.87 -1.78 6.68
CA LEU A 41 -7.61 -0.71 6.00
C LEU A 41 -8.50 -1.27 4.88
N ALA A 42 -8.04 -2.30 4.19
CA ALA A 42 -8.84 -2.93 3.14
C ALA A 42 -10.15 -3.49 3.68
N GLU A 43 -10.16 -3.94 4.94
CA GLU A 43 -11.39 -4.42 5.56
C GLU A 43 -12.45 -3.33 5.70
N GLU A 44 -12.05 -2.07 5.68
CA GLU A 44 -12.98 -0.94 5.78
C GLU A 44 -13.59 -0.55 4.43
N LEU A 45 -13.08 -1.10 3.32
CA LEU A 45 -13.61 -0.80 2.00
C LEU A 45 -14.93 -1.52 1.76
N PRO A 46 -15.83 -0.94 0.94
CA PRO A 46 -17.02 -1.66 0.50
C PRO A 46 -16.63 -2.99 -0.18
N ALA A 47 -17.48 -4.00 -0.06
CA ALA A 47 -17.16 -5.37 -0.47
C ALA A 47 -16.61 -5.47 -1.89
N GLN A 48 -17.27 -4.81 -2.86
CA GLN A 48 -16.82 -4.86 -4.25
C GLN A 48 -15.45 -4.20 -4.42
N ARG A 49 -15.29 -3.03 -3.81
CA ARG A 49 -14.03 -2.28 -3.90
C ARG A 49 -12.89 -3.05 -3.24
N LYS A 50 -13.16 -3.66 -2.09
CA LYS A 50 -12.20 -4.50 -1.39
C LYS A 50 -11.72 -5.64 -2.27
N LYS A 51 -12.67 -6.34 -2.91
CA LYS A 51 -12.34 -7.47 -3.78
C LYS A 51 -11.47 -7.02 -4.95
N ILE A 52 -11.83 -5.91 -5.58
CA ILE A 52 -11.07 -5.35 -6.69
C ILE A 52 -9.66 -4.96 -6.23
N PHE A 53 -9.55 -4.32 -5.07
CA PHE A 53 -8.27 -3.93 -4.51
C PHE A 53 -7.37 -5.14 -4.27
N ILE A 54 -7.92 -6.20 -3.68
CA ILE A 54 -7.16 -7.42 -3.40
C ILE A 54 -6.70 -8.07 -4.69
N LEU A 55 -7.58 -8.19 -5.68
CA LEU A 55 -7.22 -8.77 -6.97
C LEU A 55 -6.11 -7.99 -7.65
N SER A 56 -6.15 -6.68 -7.55
CA SER A 56 -5.15 -5.82 -8.18
C SER A 56 -3.83 -5.82 -7.43
N LYS A 57 -3.88 -5.57 -6.13
CA LYS A 57 -2.67 -5.27 -5.36
C LYS A 57 -2.02 -6.50 -4.73
N ARG A 58 -2.81 -7.52 -4.40
CA ARG A 58 -2.28 -8.73 -3.77
C ARG A 58 -2.05 -9.85 -4.78
N GLN A 59 -2.89 -9.95 -5.81
CA GLN A 59 -2.81 -11.04 -6.77
C GLN A 59 -2.32 -10.60 -8.15
N ASN A 60 -2.06 -9.29 -8.30
CA ASN A 60 -1.43 -8.72 -9.51
C ASN A 60 -2.21 -8.94 -10.80
N TYR A 61 -3.53 -9.04 -10.71
CA TYR A 61 -4.36 -9.07 -11.89
C TYR A 61 -4.42 -7.70 -12.56
N THR A 62 -4.50 -7.70 -13.89
CA THR A 62 -4.69 -6.46 -14.64
C THR A 62 -6.14 -6.00 -14.52
N ASN A 63 -6.38 -4.73 -14.84
CA ASN A 63 -7.75 -4.21 -14.83
C ASN A 63 -8.66 -4.99 -15.76
N LYS A 64 -8.14 -5.40 -16.91
CA LYS A 64 -8.90 -6.23 -17.87
C LYS A 64 -9.28 -7.56 -17.25
N GLU A 65 -8.34 -8.22 -16.62
CA GLU A 65 -8.58 -9.51 -15.96
C GLU A 65 -9.59 -9.36 -14.82
N ILE A 66 -9.46 -8.31 -14.03
CA ILE A 66 -10.39 -8.04 -12.92
C ILE A 66 -11.79 -7.79 -13.47
N ALA A 67 -11.89 -7.02 -14.55
CA ALA A 67 -13.18 -6.77 -15.20
C ALA A 67 -13.85 -8.06 -15.62
N GLU A 68 -13.08 -8.98 -16.19
CA GLU A 68 -13.61 -10.28 -16.59
C GLU A 68 -14.04 -11.12 -15.38
N ILE A 69 -13.22 -11.16 -14.34
CA ILE A 69 -13.51 -11.92 -13.12
C ILE A 69 -14.76 -11.39 -12.44
N MET A 70 -14.89 -10.07 -12.36
CA MET A 70 -15.99 -9.43 -11.64
C MET A 70 -17.23 -9.22 -12.47
N GLY A 71 -17.11 -9.38 -13.80
CA GLY A 71 -18.25 -9.14 -14.72
C GLY A 71 -18.63 -7.67 -14.81
N ILE A 72 -17.65 -6.78 -14.78
CA ILE A 72 -17.84 -5.32 -14.86
C ILE A 72 -16.91 -4.75 -15.92
N SER A 73 -17.05 -3.46 -16.23
CA SER A 73 -16.20 -2.80 -17.22
C SER A 73 -14.83 -2.49 -16.64
N GLU A 74 -13.84 -2.37 -17.52
CA GLU A 74 -12.49 -1.94 -17.10
C GLU A 74 -12.52 -0.54 -16.49
N SER A 75 -13.37 0.35 -17.01
CA SER A 75 -13.47 1.69 -16.46
C SER A 75 -14.03 1.68 -15.05
N THR A 76 -14.96 0.78 -14.76
CA THR A 76 -15.46 0.60 -13.39
C THR A 76 -14.36 0.10 -12.48
N VAL A 77 -13.55 -0.86 -12.94
CA VAL A 77 -12.41 -1.36 -12.17
C VAL A 77 -11.45 -0.20 -11.86
N ALA A 78 -11.10 0.59 -12.87
CA ALA A 78 -10.20 1.72 -12.70
C ALA A 78 -10.74 2.73 -11.69
N THR A 79 -12.03 3.04 -11.77
CA THR A 79 -12.68 3.97 -10.83
C THR A 79 -12.64 3.43 -9.41
N GLN A 80 -12.99 2.16 -9.23
CA GLN A 80 -13.00 1.55 -7.90
C GLN A 80 -11.59 1.47 -7.31
N LEU A 81 -10.59 1.16 -8.14
CA LEU A 81 -9.20 1.15 -7.69
C LEU A 81 -8.73 2.55 -7.30
N SER A 82 -9.09 3.57 -8.07
CA SER A 82 -8.73 4.96 -7.74
C SER A 82 -9.30 5.36 -6.39
N LEU A 83 -10.55 4.99 -6.13
CA LEU A 83 -11.19 5.30 -4.86
C LEU A 83 -10.52 4.54 -3.70
N ALA A 84 -10.18 3.27 -3.92
CA ALA A 84 -9.50 2.47 -2.92
C ALA A 84 -8.12 3.06 -2.59
N VAL A 85 -7.35 3.40 -3.61
CA VAL A 85 -6.01 3.96 -3.43
C VAL A 85 -6.09 5.32 -2.74
N LYS A 86 -7.08 6.13 -3.10
CA LYS A 86 -7.28 7.43 -2.46
C LYS A 86 -7.56 7.25 -0.96
N PHE A 87 -8.45 6.32 -0.61
CA PHE A 87 -8.74 6.02 0.79
C PHE A 87 -7.48 5.58 1.53
N MET A 88 -6.73 4.64 0.94
CA MET A 88 -5.48 4.15 1.54
C MET A 88 -4.49 5.28 1.77
N ARG A 89 -4.33 6.15 0.76
CA ARG A 89 -3.41 7.27 0.85
C ARG A 89 -3.81 8.21 1.97
N GLU A 90 -5.08 8.55 2.06
CA GLU A 90 -5.57 9.46 3.09
C GLU A 90 -5.34 8.88 4.48
N GLN A 91 -5.62 7.60 4.67
CA GLN A 91 -5.40 6.95 5.96
C GLN A 91 -3.93 6.86 6.31
N LEU A 92 -3.10 6.49 5.35
CA LEU A 92 -1.66 6.39 5.55
C LEU A 92 -1.07 7.75 5.90
N MET A 93 -1.52 8.82 5.25
CA MET A 93 -1.03 10.15 5.55
C MET A 93 -1.39 10.61 6.95
N LYS A 94 -2.60 10.31 7.39
CA LYS A 94 -3.01 10.63 8.76
C LYS A 94 -2.15 9.90 9.79
N HIS A 95 -1.91 8.62 9.52
CA HIS A 95 -1.11 7.80 10.42
C HIS A 95 0.36 8.20 10.35
N TYR A 96 0.82 8.53 9.15
CA TYR A 96 2.20 8.94 8.91
C TYR A 96 2.55 10.21 9.66
N ASP A 97 1.63 11.17 9.70
CA ASP A 97 1.84 12.39 10.46
C ASP A 97 2.10 12.10 11.94
N LYS A 98 1.35 11.17 12.52
CA LYS A 98 1.56 10.77 13.91
C LYS A 98 2.93 10.12 14.10
N VAL A 99 3.31 9.24 13.18
CA VAL A 99 4.59 8.55 13.25
C VAL A 99 5.74 9.55 13.12
N ILE A 100 5.64 10.46 12.16
CA ILE A 100 6.66 11.50 11.97
C ILE A 100 6.77 12.39 13.21
N THR A 101 5.64 12.78 13.78
CA THR A 101 5.61 13.60 14.99
C THR A 101 6.29 12.88 16.14
N LEU A 102 6.00 11.60 16.31
CA LEU A 102 6.63 10.80 17.36
C LEU A 102 8.13 10.64 17.14
N LEU A 103 8.54 10.43 15.90
CA LEU A 103 9.96 10.33 15.57
C LEU A 103 10.69 11.62 15.83
N LEU A 104 10.10 12.75 15.45
CA LEU A 104 10.70 14.05 15.70
C LEU A 104 10.83 14.33 17.20
N ALA A 105 9.79 13.98 17.96
CA ALA A 105 9.83 14.12 19.41
C ALA A 105 10.92 13.25 20.02
N PHE A 106 11.07 12.03 19.52
CA PHE A 106 12.11 11.13 19.98
C PHE A 106 13.51 11.67 19.71
N PHE A 107 13.74 12.19 18.50
CA PHE A 107 15.03 12.77 18.15
C PHE A 107 15.34 14.01 18.98
N VAL A 108 14.33 14.85 19.21
CA VAL A 108 14.51 16.06 20.03
C VAL A 108 14.88 15.67 21.46
N ASN A 109 14.26 14.65 22.00
CA ASN A 109 14.54 14.20 23.36
C ASN A 109 15.94 13.61 23.51
N GLU A 110 16.50 13.05 22.46
CA GLU A 110 17.85 12.50 22.48
C GLU A 110 18.92 13.59 22.40
N MET A 111 18.57 14.75 21.88
CA MET A 111 19.49 15.86 21.78
C MET A 111 19.52 16.66 23.07
#